data_31b1d871a6cc8ffa975b04b8a2241ec8
#
_entry.id   31b1d871a6cc8ffa975b04b8a2241ec8
#
_cell.length_a   1.000
_cell.length_b   1.000
_cell.length_c   1.000
_cell.angle_alpha   90.00
_cell.angle_beta   90.00
_cell.angle_gamma   90.00
#
_symmetry.space_group_name_H-M   'P 1'
#
loop_
_entity.id
_entity.type
_entity.pdbx_description
1 polymer ?
#
loop_
_entity_poly.entity_id
_entity_poly.type
_entity_poly.pdbx_seq_one_letter_code
_entity_poly.pdbx_strand_id
1 'polypeptide(L)'
;PLTFSIKANPFLLHILPDDIAHVEVCSPGELAICKRMEIAPNRIIYSGVMKEHWDIKEALEYGVDIITAESQSQFKMICGSADVLEKSANVLLRLSSGNQFGMDEGAISEIISSRGFNQGVKIIGLHFYSGTQKNKLKKIEKDISMLSRVLDNLKEKFGYTPYMVEYGPGLAAEYFVDDTTGNSGNSSCARHDNALENLDKDDMELLSEATPLLRTFASKYPFAIEMGRFLASSCGTYCSEVKDIKKNADTPYVICDGGIHQLKYYGQMMAMQIPVIRVI
;
A
#
# COMPACT_ATOMS: atom_id res chain seq x y z
N PRO A 1 -11.02 -9.73 -4.16
CA PRO A 1 -10.49 -9.65 -2.80
C PRO A 1 -9.83 -8.30 -2.52
N LEU A 2 -9.84 -7.88 -1.25
CA LEU A 2 -9.18 -6.67 -0.76
C LEU A 2 -8.02 -7.06 0.15
N THR A 3 -6.88 -6.41 -0.03
CA THR A 3 -5.67 -6.54 0.80
C THR A 3 -5.46 -5.25 1.57
N PHE A 4 -5.26 -5.33 2.88
CA PHE A 4 -4.92 -4.18 3.71
C PHE A 4 -3.42 -4.08 3.94
N SER A 5 -2.80 -2.98 3.50
CA SER A 5 -1.40 -2.64 3.77
C SER A 5 -1.24 -2.08 5.19
N ILE A 6 -0.71 -2.87 6.13
CA ILE A 6 -0.66 -2.49 7.56
C ILE A 6 0.27 -1.33 7.87
N LYS A 7 1.22 -1.03 6.99
CA LYS A 7 2.09 0.17 7.11
C LYS A 7 1.31 1.47 7.25
N ALA A 8 0.06 1.51 6.78
CA ALA A 8 -0.80 2.68 6.90
C ALA A 8 -1.25 2.91 8.36
N ASN A 9 -1.67 1.83 9.04
CA ASN A 9 -2.02 1.86 10.45
C ASN A 9 -2.15 0.41 11.01
N PRO A 10 -1.13 -0.13 11.70
CA PRO A 10 -1.16 -1.49 12.22
C PRO A 10 -2.19 -1.71 13.33
N PHE A 11 -2.66 -0.66 13.99
CA PHE A 11 -3.69 -0.78 15.04
C PHE A 11 -5.05 -1.24 14.50
N LEU A 12 -5.29 -1.07 13.19
CA LEU A 12 -6.54 -1.53 12.56
C LEU A 12 -6.64 -3.05 12.47
N LEU A 13 -5.55 -3.79 12.65
CA LEU A 13 -5.58 -5.27 12.61
C LEU A 13 -6.58 -5.89 13.57
N HIS A 14 -6.91 -5.22 14.69
CA HIS A 14 -7.90 -5.69 15.66
C HIS A 14 -9.35 -5.62 15.18
N ILE A 15 -9.62 -4.77 14.21
CA ILE A 15 -10.99 -4.44 13.77
C ILE A 15 -11.18 -4.59 12.26
N LEU A 16 -10.24 -5.28 11.59
CA LEU A 16 -10.38 -5.51 10.15
C LEU A 16 -11.66 -6.29 9.85
N PRO A 17 -12.49 -5.80 8.92
CA PRO A 17 -13.65 -6.54 8.46
C PRO A 17 -13.27 -7.90 7.84
N ASP A 18 -14.19 -8.87 7.90
CA ASP A 18 -13.99 -10.24 7.38
C ASP A 18 -13.79 -10.28 5.87
N ASP A 19 -14.25 -9.28 5.13
CA ASP A 19 -14.09 -9.14 3.68
C ASP A 19 -12.69 -8.67 3.25
N ILE A 20 -11.84 -8.26 4.20
CA ILE A 20 -10.41 -8.08 3.96
C ILE A 20 -9.75 -9.46 3.89
N ALA A 21 -9.47 -9.91 2.68
CA ALA A 21 -8.94 -11.25 2.43
C ALA A 21 -7.49 -11.42 2.92
N HIS A 22 -6.66 -10.40 2.67
CA HIS A 22 -5.24 -10.44 2.98
C HIS A 22 -4.77 -9.20 3.74
N VAL A 23 -3.62 -9.37 4.38
CA VAL A 23 -2.85 -8.31 5.06
C VAL A 23 -1.47 -8.26 4.41
N GLU A 24 -1.12 -7.11 3.84
CA GLU A 24 0.22 -6.89 3.28
C GLU A 24 1.15 -6.37 4.37
N VAL A 25 2.31 -7.04 4.49
CA VAL A 25 3.44 -6.62 5.33
C VAL A 25 4.65 -6.32 4.46
N CYS A 26 5.39 -5.25 4.77
CA CYS A 26 6.53 -4.78 3.97
C CYS A 26 7.86 -4.84 4.73
N SER A 27 7.86 -5.36 5.94
CA SER A 27 9.05 -5.46 6.79
C SER A 27 8.95 -6.62 7.78
N PRO A 28 10.10 -7.11 8.32
CA PRO A 28 10.08 -8.11 9.38
C PRO A 28 9.36 -7.62 10.65
N GLY A 29 9.44 -6.32 10.96
CA GLY A 29 8.69 -5.73 12.06
C GLY A 29 7.18 -5.81 11.89
N GLU A 30 6.67 -5.57 10.69
CA GLU A 30 5.25 -5.73 10.38
C GLU A 30 4.81 -7.20 10.42
N LEU A 31 5.66 -8.12 9.96
CA LEU A 31 5.41 -9.56 10.11
C LEU A 31 5.35 -9.97 11.60
N ALA A 32 6.27 -9.46 12.42
CA ALA A 32 6.26 -9.70 13.86
C ALA A 32 4.98 -9.18 14.54
N ILE A 33 4.45 -8.04 14.10
CA ILE A 33 3.15 -7.53 14.55
C ILE A 33 2.04 -8.53 14.19
N CYS A 34 1.98 -8.98 12.94
CA CYS A 34 0.98 -9.96 12.51
C CYS A 34 1.06 -11.27 13.31
N LYS A 35 2.28 -11.77 13.56
CA LYS A 35 2.49 -12.96 14.40
C LYS A 35 1.97 -12.76 15.82
N ARG A 36 2.28 -11.61 16.44
CA ARG A 36 1.82 -11.27 17.79
C ARG A 36 0.30 -11.12 17.88
N MET A 37 -0.30 -10.67 16.78
CA MET A 37 -1.75 -10.50 16.65
C MET A 37 -2.47 -11.78 16.20
N GLU A 38 -1.73 -12.89 16.08
CA GLU A 38 -2.24 -14.20 15.66
C GLU A 38 -2.97 -14.16 14.30
N ILE A 39 -2.56 -13.25 13.40
CA ILE A 39 -3.08 -13.21 12.05
C ILE A 39 -2.69 -14.52 11.34
N ALA A 40 -3.68 -15.21 10.83
CA ALA A 40 -3.46 -16.49 10.15
C ALA A 40 -2.46 -16.32 8.99
N PRO A 41 -1.39 -17.12 8.91
CA PRO A 41 -0.30 -16.91 7.95
C PRO A 41 -0.77 -16.98 6.49
N ASN A 42 -1.82 -17.73 6.20
CA ASN A 42 -2.44 -17.81 4.88
C ASN A 42 -3.21 -16.52 4.48
N ARG A 43 -3.32 -15.56 5.38
CA ARG A 43 -3.85 -14.22 5.09
C ARG A 43 -2.76 -13.18 4.87
N ILE A 44 -1.47 -13.57 4.94
CA ILE A 44 -0.36 -12.62 4.86
C ILE A 44 0.27 -12.66 3.48
N ILE A 45 0.47 -11.48 2.90
CA ILE A 45 1.30 -11.22 1.73
C ILE A 45 2.54 -10.47 2.21
N TYR A 46 3.72 -11.10 2.08
CA TYR A 46 4.97 -10.46 2.46
C TYR A 46 5.62 -9.78 1.26
N SER A 47 5.41 -8.49 1.18
CA SER A 47 5.98 -7.58 0.20
C SER A 47 7.25 -6.90 0.73
N GLY A 48 7.53 -5.69 0.30
CA GLY A 48 8.67 -4.89 0.73
C GLY A 48 9.91 -5.05 -0.14
N VAL A 49 10.60 -3.93 -0.36
CA VAL A 49 11.75 -3.82 -1.26
C VAL A 49 13.00 -4.49 -0.69
N MET A 50 13.14 -4.48 0.61
CA MET A 50 14.27 -5.08 1.32
C MET A 50 13.82 -6.33 2.06
N LYS A 51 14.35 -7.48 1.66
CA LYS A 51 14.21 -8.77 2.33
C LYS A 51 15.57 -9.45 2.36
N GLU A 52 15.97 -9.90 3.52
CA GLU A 52 17.17 -10.69 3.69
C GLU A 52 16.84 -12.19 3.82
N HIS A 53 17.84 -13.05 3.79
CA HIS A 53 17.63 -14.50 3.87
C HIS A 53 16.83 -14.93 5.11
N TRP A 54 17.12 -14.31 6.26
CA TRP A 54 16.41 -14.63 7.51
C TRP A 54 14.96 -14.14 7.50
N ASP A 55 14.65 -13.02 6.85
CA ASP A 55 13.28 -12.51 6.72
C ASP A 55 12.41 -13.47 5.90
N ILE A 56 12.96 -13.97 4.78
CA ILE A 56 12.29 -14.95 3.93
C ILE A 56 12.14 -16.28 4.66
N LYS A 57 13.21 -16.73 5.36
CA LYS A 57 13.17 -17.94 6.18
C LYS A 57 12.08 -17.85 7.23
N GLU A 58 12.02 -16.76 7.99
CA GLU A 58 11.02 -16.55 9.03
C GLU A 58 9.59 -16.54 8.46
N ALA A 59 9.38 -15.90 7.30
CA ALA A 59 8.10 -15.89 6.63
C ALA A 59 7.66 -17.30 6.19
N LEU A 60 8.57 -18.08 5.60
CA LEU A 60 8.31 -19.46 5.18
C LEU A 60 8.07 -20.39 6.38
N GLU A 61 8.84 -20.25 7.46
CA GLU A 61 8.67 -21.03 8.68
C GLU A 61 7.33 -20.74 9.35
N TYR A 62 6.91 -19.47 9.36
CA TYR A 62 5.60 -19.07 9.87
C TYR A 62 4.45 -19.58 8.99
N GLY A 63 4.71 -19.84 7.70
CA GLY A 63 3.72 -20.31 6.74
C GLY A 63 3.00 -19.19 6.01
N VAL A 64 3.66 -18.04 5.81
CA VAL A 64 3.13 -16.95 4.99
C VAL A 64 2.74 -17.48 3.62
N ASP A 65 1.54 -17.14 3.15
CA ASP A 65 0.98 -17.69 1.91
C ASP A 65 1.70 -17.17 0.68
N ILE A 66 1.90 -15.85 0.61
CA ILE A 66 2.41 -15.19 -0.59
C ILE A 66 3.62 -14.33 -0.23
N ILE A 67 4.69 -14.45 -1.03
CA ILE A 67 5.86 -13.57 -0.94
C ILE A 67 6.02 -12.83 -2.26
N THR A 68 6.14 -11.49 -2.23
CA THR A 68 6.37 -10.67 -3.42
C THR A 68 7.87 -10.53 -3.68
N ALA A 69 8.33 -10.90 -4.88
CA ALA A 69 9.71 -10.69 -5.32
C ALA A 69 9.85 -9.36 -6.05
N GLU A 70 10.74 -8.50 -5.55
CA GLU A 70 11.06 -7.17 -6.09
C GLU A 70 12.16 -7.20 -7.15
N SER A 71 12.91 -8.30 -7.23
CA SER A 71 14.03 -8.49 -8.15
C SER A 71 14.29 -9.97 -8.46
N GLN A 72 15.06 -10.25 -9.51
CA GLN A 72 15.51 -11.60 -9.83
C GLN A 72 16.35 -12.21 -8.70
N SER A 73 17.17 -11.41 -8.01
CA SER A 73 17.95 -11.88 -6.87
C SER A 73 17.08 -12.25 -5.68
N GLN A 74 16.04 -11.47 -5.37
CA GLN A 74 15.06 -11.85 -4.35
C GLN A 74 14.29 -13.11 -4.74
N PHE A 75 13.89 -13.25 -6.01
CA PHE A 75 13.23 -14.47 -6.47
C PHE A 75 14.13 -15.70 -6.26
N LYS A 76 15.42 -15.62 -6.64
CA LYS A 76 16.40 -16.70 -6.40
C LYS A 76 16.57 -16.98 -4.90
N MET A 77 16.56 -15.96 -4.08
CA MET A 77 16.68 -16.08 -2.62
C MET A 77 15.46 -16.81 -2.02
N ILE A 78 14.25 -16.51 -2.50
CA ILE A 78 13.02 -17.21 -2.11
C ILE A 78 13.10 -18.68 -2.51
N CYS A 79 13.53 -18.97 -3.75
CA CYS A 79 13.71 -20.32 -4.23
C CYS A 79 14.68 -21.12 -3.36
N GLY A 80 15.89 -20.59 -3.11
CA GLY A 80 16.88 -21.24 -2.30
C GLY A 80 16.45 -21.44 -0.83
N SER A 81 15.73 -20.48 -0.26
CA SER A 81 15.18 -20.63 1.10
C SER A 81 14.08 -21.70 1.17
N ALA A 82 13.21 -21.75 0.17
CA ALA A 82 12.16 -22.76 0.06
C ALA A 82 12.76 -24.18 -0.06
N ASP A 83 13.79 -24.33 -0.89
CA ASP A 83 14.49 -25.61 -1.08
C ASP A 83 15.19 -26.09 0.24
N VAL A 84 15.93 -25.19 0.91
CA VAL A 84 16.62 -25.52 2.17
C VAL A 84 15.63 -25.90 3.28
N LEU A 85 14.47 -25.27 3.32
CA LEU A 85 13.45 -25.54 4.34
C LEU A 85 12.47 -26.65 3.94
N GLU A 86 12.60 -27.22 2.74
CA GLU A 86 11.65 -28.18 2.17
C GLU A 86 10.20 -27.66 2.21
N LYS A 87 10.02 -26.34 1.93
CA LYS A 87 8.73 -25.67 1.92
C LYS A 87 8.35 -25.19 0.53
N SER A 88 7.06 -25.04 0.31
CA SER A 88 6.55 -24.37 -0.88
C SER A 88 6.33 -22.89 -0.62
N ALA A 89 6.44 -22.07 -1.68
CA ALA A 89 6.14 -20.65 -1.66
C ALA A 89 5.30 -20.25 -2.87
N ASN A 90 4.24 -19.49 -2.64
CA ASN A 90 3.55 -18.74 -3.69
C ASN A 90 4.23 -17.39 -3.87
N VAL A 91 4.55 -17.03 -5.10
CA VAL A 91 5.28 -15.79 -5.38
C VAL A 91 4.52 -14.90 -6.34
N LEU A 92 4.40 -13.62 -5.98
CA LEU A 92 4.05 -12.54 -6.89
C LEU A 92 5.33 -11.87 -7.38
N LEU A 93 5.43 -11.62 -8.68
CA LEU A 93 6.52 -10.83 -9.27
C LEU A 93 6.08 -9.38 -9.36
N ARG A 94 6.81 -8.48 -8.74
CA ARG A 94 6.47 -7.06 -8.78
C ARG A 94 6.92 -6.43 -10.09
N LEU A 95 5.95 -5.93 -10.85
CA LEU A 95 6.18 -5.15 -12.06
C LEU A 95 6.56 -3.71 -11.70
N SER A 96 7.62 -3.19 -12.30
CA SER A 96 8.05 -1.81 -12.11
C SER A 96 7.15 -0.83 -12.86
N SER A 97 6.91 0.32 -12.24
CA SER A 97 6.29 1.48 -12.91
C SER A 97 7.31 2.44 -13.54
N GLY A 98 8.59 2.03 -13.60
CA GLY A 98 9.68 2.86 -14.10
C GLY A 98 10.45 3.61 -13.00
N ASN A 99 10.34 3.15 -11.75
CA ASN A 99 11.09 3.66 -10.60
C ASN A 99 11.98 2.55 -9.99
N GLN A 100 12.53 2.78 -8.79
CA GLN A 100 13.41 1.83 -8.09
C GLN A 100 12.73 0.55 -7.58
N PHE A 101 11.41 0.41 -7.72
CA PHE A 101 10.64 -0.72 -7.23
C PHE A 101 10.28 -1.68 -8.34
N GLY A 102 10.39 -2.98 -8.04
CA GLY A 102 9.98 -4.04 -8.96
C GLY A 102 10.93 -4.27 -10.13
N MET A 103 10.52 -5.12 -11.02
CA MET A 103 11.26 -5.58 -12.20
C MET A 103 10.59 -5.08 -13.47
N ASP A 104 11.38 -4.86 -14.52
CA ASP A 104 10.85 -4.64 -15.86
C ASP A 104 10.24 -5.92 -16.47
N GLU A 105 9.54 -5.77 -17.57
CA GLU A 105 8.87 -6.87 -18.26
C GLU A 105 9.88 -7.93 -18.76
N GLY A 106 11.12 -7.52 -19.11
CA GLY A 106 12.17 -8.44 -19.55
C GLY A 106 12.60 -9.39 -18.43
N ALA A 107 12.92 -8.83 -17.25
CA ALA A 107 13.31 -9.60 -16.09
C ALA A 107 12.19 -10.55 -15.60
N ILE A 108 10.93 -10.10 -15.65
CA ILE A 108 9.77 -10.94 -15.35
C ILE A 108 9.66 -12.09 -16.37
N SER A 109 9.84 -11.78 -17.65
CA SER A 109 9.79 -12.77 -18.73
C SER A 109 10.86 -13.86 -18.57
N GLU A 110 12.08 -13.48 -18.18
CA GLU A 110 13.17 -14.43 -17.88
C GLU A 110 12.80 -15.38 -16.74
N ILE A 111 12.26 -14.85 -15.64
CA ILE A 111 11.83 -15.68 -14.51
C ILE A 111 10.71 -16.65 -14.95
N ILE A 112 9.70 -16.16 -15.67
CA ILE A 112 8.57 -16.98 -16.09
C ILE A 112 9.01 -18.06 -17.08
N SER A 113 9.92 -17.75 -18.00
CA SER A 113 10.46 -18.73 -18.96
C SER A 113 11.27 -19.83 -18.27
N SER A 114 11.93 -19.52 -17.13
CA SER A 114 12.73 -20.47 -16.34
C SER A 114 11.94 -21.25 -15.27
N ARG A 115 10.63 -21.08 -15.19
CA ARG A 115 9.75 -21.61 -14.12
C ARG A 115 9.75 -23.14 -13.90
N GLY A 116 10.39 -23.88 -14.81
CA GLY A 116 10.52 -25.34 -14.66
C GLY A 116 11.65 -25.80 -13.72
N PHE A 117 12.46 -24.89 -13.19
CA PHE A 117 13.67 -25.24 -12.43
C PHE A 117 13.49 -25.32 -10.91
N ASN A 118 12.36 -24.89 -10.36
CA ASN A 118 12.10 -24.97 -8.92
C ASN A 118 10.71 -25.56 -8.65
N GLN A 119 10.68 -26.75 -8.06
CA GLN A 119 9.42 -27.46 -7.76
C GLN A 119 8.70 -26.92 -6.52
N GLY A 120 9.43 -26.24 -5.61
CA GLY A 120 8.88 -25.71 -4.37
C GLY A 120 8.26 -24.32 -4.52
N VAL A 121 8.55 -23.58 -5.60
CA VAL A 121 8.10 -22.21 -5.78
C VAL A 121 7.15 -22.08 -6.96
N LYS A 122 5.96 -21.53 -6.68
CA LYS A 122 4.93 -21.27 -7.67
C LYS A 122 4.80 -19.77 -7.93
N ILE A 123 5.05 -19.35 -9.16
CA ILE A 123 4.78 -17.96 -9.58
C ILE A 123 3.28 -17.86 -9.84
N ILE A 124 2.56 -17.26 -8.90
CA ILE A 124 1.10 -17.17 -8.95
C ILE A 124 0.58 -15.93 -9.67
N GLY A 125 1.41 -14.90 -9.87
CA GLY A 125 0.95 -13.70 -10.54
C GLY A 125 1.91 -12.53 -10.49
N LEU A 126 1.32 -11.37 -10.70
CA LEU A 126 2.01 -10.09 -10.66
C LEU A 126 1.48 -9.21 -9.53
N HIS A 127 2.38 -8.43 -8.94
CA HIS A 127 2.04 -7.30 -8.09
C HIS A 127 2.39 -6.00 -8.81
N PHE A 128 1.54 -4.98 -8.71
CA PHE A 128 1.79 -3.67 -9.31
C PHE A 128 1.29 -2.52 -8.45
N TYR A 129 2.20 -1.61 -8.16
CA TYR A 129 1.92 -0.36 -7.45
C TYR A 129 2.77 0.77 -8.02
N SER A 130 2.14 1.80 -8.56
CA SER A 130 2.83 2.89 -9.27
C SER A 130 2.90 4.21 -8.48
N GLY A 131 2.51 4.19 -7.22
CA GLY A 131 2.57 5.36 -6.31
C GLY A 131 1.25 5.68 -5.62
N THR A 132 1.34 6.57 -4.65
CA THR A 132 0.23 7.00 -3.78
C THR A 132 -0.39 8.33 -4.24
N GLN A 133 -1.48 8.73 -3.59
CA GLN A 133 -2.15 10.03 -3.78
C GLN A 133 -2.56 10.30 -5.23
N LYS A 134 -3.09 9.28 -5.89
CA LYS A 134 -3.69 9.44 -7.21
C LYS A 134 -5.10 9.99 -7.07
N ASN A 135 -5.30 11.16 -7.60
CA ASN A 135 -6.55 11.92 -7.60
C ASN A 135 -7.19 12.09 -9.00
N LYS A 136 -6.74 11.31 -9.98
CA LYS A 136 -7.26 11.37 -11.37
C LYS A 136 -7.43 9.97 -11.92
N LEU A 137 -8.61 9.68 -12.45
CA LEU A 137 -8.96 8.41 -13.10
C LEU A 137 -7.95 8.02 -14.19
N LYS A 138 -7.48 8.98 -14.99
CA LYS A 138 -6.50 8.75 -16.06
C LYS A 138 -5.21 8.07 -15.60
N LYS A 139 -4.79 8.25 -14.33
CA LYS A 139 -3.61 7.55 -13.78
C LYS A 139 -3.92 6.07 -13.55
N ILE A 140 -5.13 5.74 -13.10
CA ILE A 140 -5.58 4.37 -12.90
C ILE A 140 -5.77 3.67 -14.25
N GLU A 141 -6.35 4.36 -15.24
CA GLU A 141 -6.49 3.87 -16.62
C GLU A 141 -5.13 3.49 -17.23
N LYS A 142 -4.11 4.33 -17.04
CA LYS A 142 -2.75 4.06 -17.50
C LYS A 142 -2.17 2.80 -16.84
N ASP A 143 -2.35 2.63 -15.54
CA ASP A 143 -1.89 1.46 -14.79
C ASP A 143 -2.55 0.18 -15.31
N ILE A 144 -3.86 0.18 -15.43
CA ILE A 144 -4.64 -0.98 -15.91
C ILE A 144 -4.30 -1.33 -17.36
N SER A 145 -4.10 -0.32 -18.21
CA SER A 145 -3.67 -0.53 -19.60
C SER A 145 -2.27 -1.15 -19.66
N MET A 146 -1.34 -0.70 -18.82
CA MET A 146 0.00 -1.28 -18.73
C MET A 146 -0.04 -2.73 -18.25
N LEU A 147 -0.79 -3.01 -17.16
CA LEU A 147 -0.97 -4.37 -16.65
C LEU A 147 -1.58 -5.31 -17.70
N SER A 148 -2.64 -4.87 -18.38
CA SER A 148 -3.29 -5.67 -19.44
C SER A 148 -2.30 -6.02 -20.53
N ARG A 149 -1.54 -5.03 -21.03
CA ARG A 149 -0.54 -5.25 -22.07
C ARG A 149 0.54 -6.24 -21.65
N VAL A 150 1.08 -6.11 -20.44
CA VAL A 150 2.11 -7.02 -19.93
C VAL A 150 1.56 -8.43 -19.77
N LEU A 151 0.36 -8.59 -19.24
CA LEU A 151 -0.27 -9.90 -19.05
C LEU A 151 -0.58 -10.58 -20.40
N ASP A 152 -1.06 -9.83 -21.38
CA ASP A 152 -1.31 -10.32 -22.72
C ASP A 152 -0.01 -10.79 -23.38
N ASN A 153 1.09 -10.02 -23.26
CA ASN A 153 2.41 -10.40 -23.76
C ASN A 153 2.93 -11.70 -23.09
N LEU A 154 2.79 -11.82 -21.77
CA LEU A 154 3.22 -13.02 -21.04
C LEU A 154 2.40 -14.25 -21.44
N LYS A 155 1.11 -14.07 -21.68
CA LYS A 155 0.23 -15.15 -22.18
C LYS A 155 0.61 -15.58 -23.58
N GLU A 156 0.82 -14.62 -24.48
CA GLU A 156 1.18 -14.90 -25.88
C GLU A 156 2.54 -15.59 -26.00
N LYS A 157 3.57 -15.07 -25.30
CA LYS A 157 4.94 -15.58 -25.43
C LYS A 157 5.20 -16.88 -24.65
N PHE A 158 4.58 -17.05 -23.49
CA PHE A 158 4.91 -18.13 -22.55
C PHE A 158 3.70 -18.99 -22.14
N GLY A 159 2.50 -18.72 -22.67
CA GLY A 159 1.27 -19.38 -22.22
C GLY A 159 0.99 -19.12 -20.73
N TYR A 160 1.54 -18.05 -20.16
CA TYR A 160 1.41 -17.75 -18.74
C TYR A 160 0.07 -17.07 -18.46
N THR A 161 -0.66 -17.61 -17.49
CA THR A 161 -1.90 -17.01 -16.98
C THR A 161 -1.78 -16.90 -15.45
N PRO A 162 -1.93 -15.71 -14.87
CA PRO A 162 -1.81 -15.53 -13.42
C PRO A 162 -3.01 -16.14 -12.68
N TYR A 163 -2.77 -16.63 -11.48
CA TYR A 163 -3.81 -16.96 -10.51
C TYR A 163 -4.25 -15.73 -9.72
N MET A 164 -3.41 -14.69 -9.67
CA MET A 164 -3.67 -13.45 -8.95
C MET A 164 -2.93 -12.29 -9.60
N VAL A 165 -3.59 -11.16 -9.73
CA VAL A 165 -2.97 -9.87 -10.00
C VAL A 165 -3.29 -8.97 -8.82
N GLU A 166 -2.28 -8.62 -8.04
CA GLU A 166 -2.43 -7.68 -6.94
C GLU A 166 -2.10 -6.28 -7.42
N TYR A 167 -3.04 -5.37 -7.27
CA TYR A 167 -2.91 -3.99 -7.72
C TYR A 167 -3.20 -2.99 -6.61
N GLY A 168 -2.21 -2.15 -6.32
CA GLY A 168 -2.38 -0.98 -5.47
C GLY A 168 -2.76 0.25 -6.29
N PRO A 169 -4.03 0.68 -6.33
CA PRO A 169 -4.44 1.86 -7.08
C PRO A 169 -3.83 3.15 -6.53
N GLY A 170 -3.42 3.15 -5.26
CA GLY A 170 -2.83 4.30 -4.61
C GLY A 170 -3.76 5.50 -4.58
N LEU A 171 -5.05 5.25 -4.34
CA LEU A 171 -6.07 6.30 -4.26
C LEU A 171 -5.65 7.40 -3.28
N ALA A 172 -5.94 8.63 -3.67
CA ALA A 172 -5.74 9.78 -2.81
C ALA A 172 -6.63 9.67 -1.56
N ALA A 173 -6.12 10.19 -0.46
CA ALA A 173 -6.91 10.52 0.72
C ALA A 173 -6.64 11.99 1.02
N GLU A 174 -7.69 12.78 1.15
CA GLU A 174 -7.58 14.19 1.46
C GLU A 174 -7.37 14.38 2.97
N TYR A 175 -6.38 15.17 3.33
CA TYR A 175 -6.04 15.46 4.73
C TYR A 175 -6.22 16.92 5.10
N PHE A 176 -6.52 17.76 4.10
CA PHE A 176 -6.47 19.18 4.26
C PHE A 176 -7.79 19.81 3.84
N VAL A 177 -8.15 20.86 4.51
CA VAL A 177 -9.26 21.72 4.10
C VAL A 177 -8.69 22.77 3.17
N ASP A 178 -9.17 22.86 1.94
CA ASP A 178 -8.84 23.95 1.05
C ASP A 178 -9.33 25.26 1.63
N ASP A 179 -8.41 26.08 2.11
CA ASP A 179 -8.70 27.46 2.52
C ASP A 179 -8.73 28.36 1.27
N THR A 180 -9.65 28.04 0.33
CA THR A 180 -9.84 28.82 -0.90
C THR A 180 -10.45 30.20 -0.64
N THR A 181 -10.80 30.51 0.60
CA THR A 181 -11.38 31.79 0.99
C THR A 181 -10.39 32.68 1.69
N GLY A 182 -9.19 32.85 1.22
CA GLY A 182 -8.21 33.92 1.51
C GLY A 182 -8.40 34.88 2.71
N ASN A 183 -9.03 34.44 3.78
CA ASN A 183 -9.25 35.25 4.98
C ASN A 183 -8.53 34.60 6.18
N SER A 184 -7.24 34.86 6.23
CA SER A 184 -6.39 34.58 7.39
C SER A 184 -6.87 35.41 8.60
N GLY A 185 -7.80 34.90 9.37
CA GLY A 185 -8.09 35.60 10.57
C GLY A 185 -9.34 35.32 11.38
N ASN A 186 -10.09 34.25 11.19
CA ASN A 186 -11.07 33.77 12.19
C ASN A 186 -11.64 32.40 11.78
N SER A 187 -10.86 31.38 11.95
CA SER A 187 -11.33 30.01 11.77
C SER A 187 -12.11 29.58 12.99
N SER A 188 -13.43 29.71 12.94
CA SER A 188 -14.28 29.18 13.99
C SER A 188 -14.34 27.66 13.92
N CYS A 189 -14.35 27.00 15.08
CA CYS A 189 -14.37 25.54 15.29
C CYS A 189 -15.50 24.81 14.48
N ALA A 190 -16.56 25.53 14.14
CA ALA A 190 -17.72 25.00 13.40
C ALA A 190 -17.47 24.67 11.91
N ARG A 191 -16.39 25.17 11.30
CA ARG A 191 -16.03 24.83 9.91
C ARG A 191 -15.37 23.46 9.78
N HIS A 192 -14.79 22.95 10.87
CA HIS A 192 -14.03 21.70 10.84
C HIS A 192 -14.92 20.44 10.78
N ASP A 193 -16.11 20.47 11.34
CA ASP A 193 -17.00 19.29 11.32
C ASP A 193 -17.56 19.03 9.92
N ASN A 194 -17.97 20.08 9.20
CA ASN A 194 -18.41 19.95 7.80
C ASN A 194 -17.26 19.62 6.83
N ALA A 195 -16.02 19.97 7.19
CA ALA A 195 -14.86 19.68 6.36
C ALA A 195 -14.52 18.18 6.35
N LEU A 196 -14.59 17.49 7.49
CA LEU A 196 -14.36 16.04 7.57
C LEU A 196 -15.39 15.24 6.76
N GLU A 197 -16.67 15.63 6.82
CA GLU A 197 -17.73 14.99 6.03
C GLU A 197 -17.54 15.19 4.51
N ASN A 198 -16.96 16.31 4.08
CA ASN A 198 -16.68 16.56 2.67
C ASN A 198 -15.45 15.81 2.16
N LEU A 199 -14.39 15.67 2.99
CA LEU A 199 -13.21 14.89 2.63
C LEU A 199 -13.55 13.44 2.25
N ASP A 200 -14.40 12.78 3.03
CA ASP A 200 -14.82 11.40 2.76
C ASP A 200 -15.63 11.28 1.45
N LYS A 201 -16.38 12.31 1.05
CA LYS A 201 -17.14 12.31 -0.21
C LYS A 201 -16.23 12.40 -1.43
N ASP A 202 -15.27 13.31 -1.41
CA ASP A 202 -14.35 13.54 -2.53
C ASP A 202 -13.45 12.30 -2.76
N ASP A 203 -13.02 11.67 -1.67
CA ASP A 203 -12.24 10.42 -1.73
C ASP A 203 -13.03 9.27 -2.37
N MET A 204 -14.33 9.17 -2.10
CA MET A 204 -15.21 8.13 -2.65
C MET A 204 -15.59 8.37 -4.12
N GLU A 205 -15.55 9.59 -4.62
CA GLU A 205 -15.89 9.91 -6.01
C GLU A 205 -14.93 9.22 -6.99
N LEU A 206 -13.62 9.36 -6.80
CA LEU A 206 -12.61 8.70 -7.65
C LEU A 206 -12.73 7.17 -7.61
N LEU A 207 -13.00 6.59 -6.44
CA LEU A 207 -13.24 5.15 -6.32
C LEU A 207 -14.46 4.73 -7.14
N SER A 208 -15.54 5.50 -7.08
CA SER A 208 -16.75 5.27 -7.86
C SER A 208 -16.47 5.32 -9.36
N GLU A 209 -15.74 6.31 -9.83
CA GLU A 209 -15.33 6.46 -11.23
C GLU A 209 -14.42 5.31 -11.70
N ALA A 210 -13.50 4.86 -10.85
CA ALA A 210 -12.56 3.78 -11.17
C ALA A 210 -13.21 2.39 -11.16
N THR A 211 -14.31 2.21 -10.42
CA THR A 211 -14.95 0.90 -10.21
C THR A 211 -15.33 0.17 -11.50
N PRO A 212 -15.94 0.78 -12.52
CA PRO A 212 -16.27 0.10 -13.78
C PRO A 212 -15.02 -0.43 -14.51
N LEU A 213 -13.94 0.35 -14.52
CA LEU A 213 -12.67 -0.05 -15.11
C LEU A 213 -12.06 -1.25 -14.37
N LEU A 214 -12.00 -1.18 -13.04
CA LEU A 214 -11.46 -2.26 -12.19
C LEU A 214 -12.29 -3.55 -12.32
N ARG A 215 -13.60 -3.45 -12.39
CA ARG A 215 -14.50 -4.60 -12.66
C ARG A 215 -14.26 -5.23 -14.04
N THR A 216 -14.06 -4.39 -15.05
CA THR A 216 -13.72 -4.88 -16.41
C THR A 216 -12.39 -5.63 -16.40
N PHE A 217 -11.38 -5.13 -15.70
CA PHE A 217 -10.11 -5.84 -15.56
C PHE A 217 -10.28 -7.16 -14.76
N ALA A 218 -11.00 -7.12 -13.66
CA ALA A 218 -11.29 -8.29 -12.82
C ALA A 218 -12.10 -9.39 -13.55
N SER A 219 -12.84 -9.06 -14.59
CA SER A 219 -13.53 -10.06 -15.42
C SER A 219 -12.59 -10.86 -16.33
N LYS A 220 -11.37 -10.35 -16.58
CA LYS A 220 -10.35 -11.00 -17.42
C LYS A 220 -9.29 -11.75 -16.60
N TYR A 221 -8.95 -11.22 -15.44
CA TYR A 221 -7.88 -11.73 -14.59
C TYR A 221 -8.35 -11.85 -13.13
N PRO A 222 -7.95 -12.93 -12.40
CA PRO A 222 -8.13 -12.98 -10.95
C PRO A 222 -7.42 -11.79 -10.32
N PHE A 223 -8.16 -10.95 -9.58
CA PHE A 223 -7.72 -9.60 -9.24
C PHE A 223 -7.91 -9.31 -7.75
N ALA A 224 -6.88 -8.81 -7.09
CA ALA A 224 -6.93 -8.31 -5.74
C ALA A 224 -6.52 -6.84 -5.71
N ILE A 225 -7.16 -6.05 -4.85
CA ILE A 225 -6.87 -4.63 -4.68
C ILE A 225 -6.16 -4.44 -3.34
N GLU A 226 -4.95 -3.88 -3.39
CA GLU A 226 -4.18 -3.50 -2.21
C GLU A 226 -4.49 -2.05 -1.84
N MET A 227 -4.92 -1.82 -0.61
CA MET A 227 -5.18 -0.49 -0.07
C MET A 227 -4.60 -0.34 1.34
N GLY A 228 -4.01 0.80 1.61
CA GLY A 228 -3.52 1.16 2.95
C GLY A 228 -4.07 2.50 3.37
N ARG A 229 -3.45 3.57 2.88
CA ARG A 229 -3.76 4.96 3.22
C ARG A 229 -5.25 5.31 3.07
N PHE A 230 -5.86 4.94 1.97
CA PHE A 230 -7.26 5.21 1.68
C PHE A 230 -8.21 4.63 2.77
N LEU A 231 -7.93 3.41 3.24
CA LEU A 231 -8.73 2.77 4.30
C LEU A 231 -8.43 3.32 5.69
N ALA A 232 -7.27 3.92 5.90
CA ALA A 232 -6.78 4.35 7.20
C ALA A 232 -6.83 5.88 7.42
N SER A 233 -7.25 6.66 6.43
CA SER A 233 -7.12 8.12 6.44
C SER A 233 -7.94 8.81 7.53
N SER A 234 -9.14 8.30 7.82
CA SER A 234 -10.08 8.89 8.80
C SER A 234 -10.18 8.11 10.11
N CYS A 235 -9.34 7.08 10.33
CA CYS A 235 -9.52 6.14 11.43
C CYS A 235 -8.80 6.51 12.73
N GLY A 236 -8.25 7.72 12.87
CA GLY A 236 -7.53 8.11 14.07
C GLY A 236 -7.45 9.61 14.30
N THR A 237 -7.19 9.96 15.54
CA THR A 237 -6.92 11.35 15.96
C THR A 237 -5.58 11.38 16.67
N TYR A 238 -4.72 12.29 16.24
CA TYR A 238 -3.46 12.55 16.93
C TYR A 238 -3.65 13.68 17.94
N CYS A 239 -3.36 13.39 19.20
CA CYS A 239 -3.42 14.35 20.28
C CYS A 239 -2.01 14.76 20.71
N SER A 240 -1.78 16.05 20.86
CA SER A 240 -0.52 16.62 21.33
C SER A 240 -0.80 17.75 22.32
N GLU A 241 -0.06 17.76 23.43
CA GLU A 241 -0.22 18.78 24.47
C GLU A 241 0.61 20.01 24.14
N VAL A 242 0.06 21.20 24.33
CA VAL A 242 0.81 22.45 24.26
C VAL A 242 1.66 22.60 25.51
N LYS A 243 2.98 22.58 25.34
CA LYS A 243 3.95 22.70 26.45
C LYS A 243 4.40 24.12 26.71
N ASP A 244 4.43 24.98 25.67
CA ASP A 244 4.83 26.36 25.80
C ASP A 244 4.23 27.21 24.66
N ILE A 245 3.99 28.49 24.96
CA ILE A 245 3.59 29.49 23.97
C ILE A 245 4.52 30.68 24.11
N LYS A 246 5.25 30.99 23.06
CA LYS A 246 6.15 32.12 23.04
C LYS A 246 5.93 33.02 21.84
N LYS A 247 6.36 34.28 21.93
CA LYS A 247 6.30 35.24 20.84
C LYS A 247 7.70 35.75 20.53
N ASN A 248 8.12 35.63 19.27
CA ASN A 248 9.34 36.28 18.78
C ASN A 248 8.97 37.36 17.76
N ALA A 249 9.30 38.59 18.06
CA ALA A 249 8.75 39.74 17.36
C ALA A 249 7.21 39.68 17.36
N ASP A 250 6.59 39.65 16.21
CA ASP A 250 5.12 39.56 16.08
C ASP A 250 4.59 38.16 15.78
N THR A 251 5.47 37.16 15.69
CA THR A 251 5.08 35.78 15.38
C THR A 251 4.89 34.95 16.66
N PRO A 252 3.69 34.42 16.92
CA PRO A 252 3.48 33.48 18.00
C PRO A 252 3.95 32.09 17.59
N TYR A 253 4.52 31.34 18.54
CA TYR A 253 4.97 29.96 18.40
C TYR A 253 4.32 29.09 19.47
N VAL A 254 3.70 28.01 19.06
CA VAL A 254 3.14 26.99 19.95
C VAL A 254 4.07 25.80 19.95
N ILE A 255 4.57 25.42 21.09
CA ILE A 255 5.48 24.29 21.29
C ILE A 255 4.67 23.13 21.85
N CYS A 256 4.65 22.04 21.11
CA CYS A 256 3.92 20.83 21.48
C CYS A 256 4.88 19.69 21.85
N ASP A 257 4.38 18.69 22.58
CA ASP A 257 5.15 17.49 22.97
C ASP A 257 5.21 16.42 21.87
N GLY A 258 4.59 16.67 20.74
CA GLY A 258 4.60 15.79 19.58
C GLY A 258 4.71 16.54 18.26
N GLY A 259 4.93 15.81 17.19
CA GLY A 259 5.07 16.41 15.88
C GLY A 259 5.44 15.41 14.78
N ILE A 260 6.31 15.84 13.87
CA ILE A 260 6.68 15.10 12.67
C ILE A 260 7.23 13.70 12.92
N HIS A 261 7.76 13.42 14.10
CA HIS A 261 8.25 12.10 14.47
C HIS A 261 7.13 11.08 14.71
N GLN A 262 5.97 11.56 15.16
CA GLN A 262 4.81 10.74 15.48
C GLN A 262 3.78 10.74 14.36
N LEU A 263 3.60 11.89 13.70
CA LEU A 263 2.61 12.06 12.64
C LEU A 263 3.27 12.61 11.38
N LYS A 264 3.29 11.80 10.31
CA LYS A 264 3.82 12.20 9.02
C LYS A 264 2.73 12.17 7.96
N TYR A 265 2.50 13.30 7.30
CA TYR A 265 1.54 13.44 6.21
C TYR A 265 2.19 14.06 4.97
N TYR A 266 1.58 13.82 3.81
CA TYR A 266 2.03 14.42 2.57
C TYR A 266 1.83 15.93 2.57
N GLY A 267 2.86 16.69 2.18
CA GLY A 267 2.82 18.16 2.19
C GLY A 267 3.21 18.80 3.53
N GLN A 268 3.60 18.01 4.52
CA GLN A 268 4.05 18.49 5.84
C GLN A 268 5.31 19.37 5.76
N MET A 269 6.20 19.09 4.82
CA MET A 269 7.43 19.86 4.65
C MET A 269 7.09 21.27 4.18
N MET A 270 7.72 22.26 4.81
CA MET A 270 7.59 23.69 4.52
C MET A 270 6.20 24.29 4.82
N ALA A 271 5.38 23.61 5.61
CA ALA A 271 4.04 24.08 5.99
C ALA A 271 3.17 24.52 4.78
N MET A 272 3.29 23.80 3.67
CA MET A 272 2.56 24.12 2.44
C MET A 272 1.06 23.81 2.55
N GLN A 273 0.67 22.98 3.51
CA GLN A 273 -0.72 22.60 3.76
C GLN A 273 -0.97 22.49 5.26
N ILE A 274 -2.13 22.88 5.70
CA ILE A 274 -2.53 22.88 7.11
C ILE A 274 -3.51 21.74 7.35
N PRO A 275 -3.20 20.80 8.28
CA PRO A 275 -4.14 19.74 8.65
C PRO A 275 -5.31 20.32 9.44
N VAL A 276 -6.37 19.54 9.57
CA VAL A 276 -7.48 19.86 10.48
C VAL A 276 -6.98 19.80 11.92
N ILE A 277 -7.06 20.92 12.64
CA ILE A 277 -6.60 21.05 14.03
C ILE A 277 -7.80 21.45 14.89
N ARG A 278 -7.98 20.75 16.01
CA ARG A 278 -8.94 21.12 17.08
C ARG A 278 -8.18 21.37 18.36
N VAL A 279 -8.57 22.42 19.07
CA VAL A 279 -8.15 22.67 20.45
C VAL A 279 -9.23 22.07 21.36
N ILE A 280 -8.82 21.18 22.26
CA ILE A 280 -9.70 20.51 23.24
C ILE A 280 -9.30 20.88 24.67
#